data_d851a064f32b818e5f119d3f353815ab
#
_entry.id   d851a064f32b818e5f119d3f353815ab
#
_cell.length_a   1.000
_cell.length_b   1.000
_cell.length_c   1.000
_cell.angle_alpha   90.00
_cell.angle_beta   90.00
_cell.angle_gamma   90.00
#
_symmetry.space_group_name_H-M   'P 1'
#
loop_
_entity.id
_entity.type
_entity.pdbx_description
1 polymer ?
#
loop_
_entity_poly.entity_id
_entity_poly.type
_entity_poly.pdbx_seq_one_letter_code
_entity_poly.pdbx_strand_id
1 'polypeptide(L)'
;MKNIKIFLFIGVLMSASVGWTQENPGSEFVVARLKYSGGGDWYNDPSILPNLLDFMAERTNMSLGKSEAIVEIMDEDLFLYPVVFMTGHGRIHLSRPEAARLRLYLTSGGFLYADDDYGMDASFRTEIKKIFPDHELKEIPFSHPIFHSHFSFAKGAPKIHEHDGGPPKSYGIFHEGRMVIFYTFDTNISDGWADPNIHNDPPEVRQKAFEMGTNIMVYALTN
;
A
#
# COMPACT_ATOMS: atom_id res chain seq x y z
N MET A 1 38.07 -57.54 55.13
CA MET A 1 36.93 -56.78 54.65
C MET A 1 37.45 -55.48 53.97
N LYS A 2 37.51 -55.45 52.63
CA LYS A 2 38.04 -54.31 51.85
C LYS A 2 36.91 -53.38 51.45
N ASN A 3 37.00 -52.15 51.95
CA ASN A 3 36.01 -51.09 51.57
C ASN A 3 36.39 -50.54 50.21
N ILE A 4 35.50 -50.74 49.18
CA ILE A 4 35.61 -50.13 47.88
C ILE A 4 34.83 -48.81 47.93
N LYS A 5 35.54 -47.69 47.77
CA LYS A 5 34.94 -46.36 47.57
C LYS A 5 34.67 -46.18 46.09
N ILE A 6 33.39 -46.12 45.72
CA ILE A 6 32.98 -45.79 44.37
C ILE A 6 32.93 -44.24 44.26
N PHE A 7 33.77 -43.66 43.40
CA PHE A 7 33.69 -42.27 43.02
C PHE A 7 32.75 -42.12 41.82
N LEU A 8 31.62 -41.46 42.05
CA LEU A 8 30.69 -41.10 41.01
C LEU A 8 31.17 -39.81 40.33
N PHE A 9 31.64 -39.89 39.09
CA PHE A 9 31.96 -38.73 38.27
C PHE A 9 30.67 -38.27 37.60
N ILE A 10 30.12 -37.14 38.04
CA ILE A 10 29.02 -36.48 37.36
C ILE A 10 29.63 -35.56 36.30
N GLY A 11 29.60 -36.00 35.05
CA GLY A 11 29.94 -35.19 33.88
C GLY A 11 28.82 -34.23 33.57
N VAL A 12 29.01 -32.94 33.78
CA VAL A 12 28.09 -31.89 33.31
C VAL A 12 28.37 -31.68 31.83
N LEU A 13 27.49 -32.20 30.99
CA LEU A 13 27.42 -31.86 29.54
C LEU A 13 26.86 -30.45 29.42
N MET A 14 27.69 -29.45 29.24
CA MET A 14 27.31 -28.15 28.75
C MET A 14 26.96 -28.29 27.25
N SER A 15 25.69 -28.39 26.93
CA SER A 15 25.19 -28.21 25.56
C SER A 15 25.23 -26.73 25.22
N ALA A 16 26.26 -26.31 24.48
CA ALA A 16 26.27 -25.01 23.82
C ALA A 16 25.20 -25.03 22.70
N SER A 17 24.04 -24.48 22.98
CA SER A 17 23.07 -24.16 21.94
C SER A 17 23.62 -23.00 21.09
N VAL A 18 24.22 -23.34 19.95
CA VAL A 18 24.48 -22.37 18.88
C VAL A 18 23.11 -21.95 18.35
N GLY A 19 22.63 -20.84 18.87
CA GLY A 19 21.46 -20.18 18.31
C GLY A 19 21.81 -19.68 16.91
N TRP A 20 21.44 -20.45 15.91
CA TRP A 20 21.32 -19.93 14.56
C TRP A 20 20.16 -18.95 14.60
N THR A 21 20.45 -17.66 14.74
CA THR A 21 19.54 -16.63 14.28
C THR A 21 19.48 -16.79 12.77
N GLN A 22 18.50 -17.52 12.29
CA GLN A 22 18.07 -17.45 10.90
C GLN A 22 17.56 -16.03 10.75
N GLU A 23 18.41 -15.12 10.28
CA GLU A 23 17.94 -13.92 9.64
C GLU A 23 17.13 -14.43 8.44
N ASN A 24 15.81 -14.53 8.63
CA ASN A 24 14.91 -14.45 7.49
C ASN A 24 15.24 -13.09 6.87
N PRO A 25 15.78 -13.00 5.66
CA PRO A 25 15.74 -11.77 4.93
C PRO A 25 14.25 -11.47 4.81
N GLY A 26 13.75 -10.52 5.63
CA GLY A 26 12.36 -10.11 5.59
C GLY A 26 12.03 -9.86 4.13
N SER A 27 10.98 -10.47 3.63
CA SER A 27 10.57 -10.24 2.25
C SER A 27 10.47 -8.72 2.07
N GLU A 28 11.19 -8.19 1.09
CA GLU A 28 11.14 -6.76 0.80
C GLU A 28 9.70 -6.38 0.51
N PHE A 29 9.26 -5.26 1.07
CA PHE A 29 7.93 -4.74 0.79
C PHE A 29 7.91 -4.23 -0.65
N VAL A 30 7.00 -4.77 -1.43
CA VAL A 30 6.75 -4.38 -2.82
C VAL A 30 5.29 -3.95 -2.93
N VAL A 31 5.06 -2.82 -3.57
CA VAL A 31 3.72 -2.38 -3.99
C VAL A 31 3.43 -2.98 -5.35
N ALA A 32 2.26 -3.60 -5.50
CA ALA A 32 1.83 -4.09 -6.81
C ALA A 32 0.89 -3.10 -7.48
N ARG A 33 1.21 -2.68 -8.70
CA ARG A 33 0.30 -1.93 -9.57
C ARG A 33 -0.78 -2.86 -10.09
N LEU A 34 -2.05 -2.49 -9.88
CA LEU A 34 -3.18 -3.30 -10.31
C LEU A 34 -3.51 -3.04 -11.79
N LYS A 35 -3.32 -4.05 -12.62
CA LYS A 35 -3.78 -4.05 -14.01
C LYS A 35 -5.26 -4.38 -14.04
N TYR A 36 -6.07 -3.42 -14.43
CA TYR A 36 -7.53 -3.54 -14.51
C TYR A 36 -8.03 -3.40 -15.95
N SER A 37 -9.27 -3.79 -16.22
CA SER A 37 -9.96 -3.59 -17.49
C SER A 37 -10.90 -2.38 -17.46
N GLY A 38 -11.44 -1.99 -18.60
CA GLY A 38 -12.41 -0.89 -18.73
C GLY A 38 -11.94 0.27 -19.60
N GLY A 39 -10.70 0.24 -20.08
CA GLY A 39 -10.13 1.23 -21.02
C GLY A 39 -9.37 2.36 -20.37
N GLY A 40 -9.22 2.34 -19.04
CA GLY A 40 -8.30 3.24 -18.35
C GLY A 40 -6.84 2.79 -18.52
N ASP A 41 -5.92 3.73 -18.45
CA ASP A 41 -4.48 3.53 -18.66
C ASP A 41 -3.76 3.21 -17.33
N TRP A 42 -4.10 2.09 -16.71
CA TRP A 42 -3.50 1.58 -15.48
C TRP A 42 -1.96 1.61 -15.46
N TYR A 43 -1.34 1.63 -16.62
CA TYR A 43 0.13 1.66 -16.85
C TYR A 43 0.71 3.07 -16.91
N ASN A 44 -0.11 4.08 -16.66
CA ASN A 44 0.31 5.48 -16.66
C ASN A 44 1.50 5.71 -15.72
N ASP A 45 2.42 6.58 -16.12
CA ASP A 45 3.58 7.02 -15.34
C ASP A 45 4.36 5.87 -14.65
N PRO A 46 5.13 5.08 -15.41
CA PRO A 46 5.80 3.89 -14.87
C PRO A 46 6.86 4.19 -13.79
N SER A 47 7.29 5.44 -13.62
CA SER A 47 8.28 5.83 -12.61
C SER A 47 7.69 6.09 -11.22
N ILE A 48 6.35 6.21 -11.07
CA ILE A 48 5.74 6.67 -9.81
C ILE A 48 6.03 5.75 -8.62
N LEU A 49 5.80 4.46 -8.74
CA LEU A 49 6.04 3.54 -7.61
C LEU A 49 7.53 3.31 -7.33
N PRO A 50 8.42 3.12 -8.32
CA PRO A 50 9.86 3.09 -8.08
C PRO A 50 10.35 4.33 -7.32
N ASN A 51 9.98 5.53 -7.77
CA ASN A 51 10.39 6.78 -7.11
C ASN A 51 9.81 6.91 -5.68
N LEU A 52 8.57 6.47 -5.44
CA LEU A 52 8.01 6.43 -4.08
C LEU A 52 8.79 5.48 -3.18
N LEU A 53 9.13 4.27 -3.66
CA LEU A 53 9.89 3.29 -2.89
C LEU A 53 11.29 3.82 -2.56
N ASP A 54 11.97 4.46 -3.52
CA ASP A 54 13.27 5.10 -3.29
C ASP A 54 13.18 6.22 -2.24
N PHE A 55 12.16 7.08 -2.33
CA PHE A 55 11.93 8.13 -1.33
C PHE A 55 11.70 7.55 0.07
N MET A 56 10.91 6.48 0.18
CA MET A 56 10.63 5.80 1.44
C MET A 56 11.88 5.12 2.02
N ALA A 57 12.72 4.51 1.18
CA ALA A 57 13.95 3.84 1.61
C ALA A 57 14.93 4.78 2.32
N GLU A 58 14.97 6.04 1.91
CA GLU A 58 15.81 7.07 2.54
C GLU A 58 15.23 7.59 3.87
N ARG A 59 13.94 7.43 4.14
CA ARG A 59 13.20 8.11 5.23
C ARG A 59 12.53 7.17 6.22
N THR A 60 12.58 5.88 5.95
CA THR A 60 12.02 4.84 6.83
C THR A 60 13.05 3.73 7.06
N ASN A 61 12.82 2.89 8.06
CA ASN A 61 13.65 1.70 8.31
C ASN A 61 13.03 0.44 7.66
N MET A 62 12.21 0.60 6.62
CA MET A 62 11.55 -0.51 5.95
C MET A 62 12.49 -1.18 4.96
N SER A 63 12.42 -2.50 4.85
CA SER A 63 13.06 -3.24 3.76
C SER A 63 12.15 -3.15 2.53
N LEU A 64 12.57 -2.39 1.53
CA LEU A 64 11.76 -2.06 0.36
C LEU A 64 12.37 -2.64 -0.92
N GLY A 65 11.52 -3.21 -1.78
CA GLY A 65 11.88 -3.56 -3.14
C GLY A 65 12.19 -2.31 -3.98
N LYS A 66 13.01 -2.47 -5.01
CA LYS A 66 13.42 -1.36 -5.89
C LYS A 66 12.50 -1.12 -7.08
N SER A 67 11.52 -1.98 -7.27
CA SER A 67 10.60 -1.91 -8.40
C SER A 67 9.19 -2.31 -7.96
N GLU A 68 8.21 -1.82 -8.70
CA GLU A 68 6.84 -2.30 -8.56
C GLU A 68 6.68 -3.70 -9.13
N ALA A 69 5.66 -4.41 -8.67
CA ALA A 69 5.09 -5.56 -9.36
C ALA A 69 3.87 -5.11 -10.18
N ILE A 70 3.51 -5.88 -11.19
CA ILE A 70 2.23 -5.70 -11.92
C ILE A 70 1.43 -6.97 -11.70
N VAL A 71 0.17 -6.82 -11.30
CA VAL A 71 -0.72 -7.95 -11.00
C VAL A 71 -2.12 -7.71 -11.55
N GLU A 72 -2.71 -8.72 -12.15
CA GLU A 72 -4.13 -8.75 -12.47
C GLU A 72 -4.93 -9.26 -11.27
N ILE A 73 -6.21 -8.87 -11.17
CA ILE A 73 -7.05 -9.31 -10.03
C ILE A 73 -7.17 -10.83 -9.95
N MET A 74 -7.13 -11.50 -11.11
CA MET A 74 -7.29 -12.95 -11.17
C MET A 74 -5.98 -13.73 -11.02
N ASP A 75 -4.83 -13.06 -10.92
CA ASP A 75 -3.54 -13.70 -10.72
C ASP A 75 -3.45 -14.37 -9.34
N GLU A 76 -2.76 -15.51 -9.28
CA GLU A 76 -2.53 -16.21 -8.01
C GLU A 76 -1.68 -15.37 -7.06
N ASP A 77 -0.75 -14.59 -7.61
CA ASP A 77 0.20 -13.76 -6.88
C ASP A 77 -0.42 -12.51 -6.22
N LEU A 78 -1.70 -12.16 -6.51
CA LEU A 78 -2.37 -11.02 -5.89
C LEU A 78 -2.21 -11.00 -4.36
N PHE A 79 -2.32 -12.17 -3.73
CA PHE A 79 -2.26 -12.30 -2.27
C PHE A 79 -0.84 -12.24 -1.68
N LEU A 80 0.18 -12.18 -2.51
CA LEU A 80 1.57 -11.98 -2.07
C LEU A 80 1.87 -10.52 -1.73
N TYR A 81 1.06 -9.60 -2.24
CA TYR A 81 1.25 -8.16 -2.08
C TYR A 81 0.31 -7.61 -1.01
N PRO A 82 0.83 -7.06 0.10
CA PRO A 82 -0.02 -6.48 1.15
C PRO A 82 -0.74 -5.22 0.69
N VAL A 83 -0.18 -4.51 -0.31
CA VAL A 83 -0.75 -3.28 -0.88
C VAL A 83 -0.79 -3.39 -2.40
N VAL A 84 -1.97 -3.15 -2.96
CA VAL A 84 -2.14 -2.92 -4.40
C VAL A 84 -2.49 -1.46 -4.67
N PHE A 85 -1.91 -0.93 -5.72
CA PHE A 85 -2.09 0.45 -6.17
C PHE A 85 -2.85 0.49 -7.49
N MET A 86 -3.81 1.39 -7.60
CA MET A 86 -4.62 1.61 -8.79
C MET A 86 -4.63 3.10 -9.12
N THR A 87 -4.28 3.44 -10.35
CA THR A 87 -4.42 4.80 -10.89
C THR A 87 -4.68 4.74 -12.39
N GLY A 88 -4.92 5.87 -13.01
CA GLY A 88 -5.02 6.05 -14.45
C GLY A 88 -6.12 7.01 -14.86
N HIS A 89 -6.13 7.35 -16.15
CA HIS A 89 -7.19 8.11 -16.78
C HIS A 89 -8.30 7.19 -17.28
N GLY A 90 -9.54 7.68 -17.24
CA GLY A 90 -10.66 7.00 -17.86
C GLY A 90 -11.35 6.00 -16.94
N ARG A 91 -11.70 4.83 -17.48
CA ARG A 91 -12.65 3.95 -16.80
C ARG A 91 -12.01 2.68 -16.28
N ILE A 92 -12.48 2.23 -15.12
CA ILE A 92 -12.27 0.87 -14.63
C ILE A 92 -13.52 0.02 -14.87
N HIS A 93 -13.32 -1.29 -15.02
CA HIS A 93 -14.40 -2.26 -15.07
C HIS A 93 -13.97 -3.55 -14.37
N LEU A 94 -14.83 -4.06 -13.51
CA LEU A 94 -14.65 -5.33 -12.82
C LEU A 94 -15.77 -6.30 -13.22
N SER A 95 -15.36 -7.49 -13.67
CA SER A 95 -16.28 -8.61 -13.77
C SER A 95 -16.72 -9.07 -12.37
N ARG A 96 -17.79 -9.88 -12.28
CA ARG A 96 -18.23 -10.44 -10.99
C ARG A 96 -17.16 -11.31 -10.30
N PRO A 97 -16.42 -12.20 -11.02
CA PRO A 97 -15.32 -12.94 -10.41
C PRO A 97 -14.21 -12.05 -9.87
N GLU A 98 -13.80 -11.00 -10.62
CA GLU A 98 -12.78 -10.06 -10.17
C GLU A 98 -13.22 -9.29 -8.92
N ALA A 99 -14.47 -8.81 -8.88
CA ALA A 99 -15.00 -8.13 -7.71
C ALA A 99 -15.03 -9.05 -6.47
N ALA A 100 -15.43 -10.32 -6.65
CA ALA A 100 -15.43 -11.30 -5.57
C ALA A 100 -14.01 -11.62 -5.07
N ARG A 101 -13.05 -11.76 -5.99
CA ARG A 101 -11.65 -12.03 -5.64
C ARG A 101 -10.99 -10.84 -4.95
N LEU A 102 -11.22 -9.62 -5.45
CA LEU A 102 -10.70 -8.41 -4.82
C LEU A 102 -11.32 -8.19 -3.44
N ARG A 103 -12.62 -8.51 -3.25
CA ARG A 103 -13.23 -8.55 -1.92
C ARG A 103 -12.49 -9.52 -0.99
N LEU A 104 -12.23 -10.75 -1.46
CA LEU A 104 -11.51 -11.76 -0.67
C LEU A 104 -10.12 -11.23 -0.28
N TYR A 105 -9.36 -10.69 -1.23
CA TYR A 105 -8.05 -10.08 -0.97
C TYR A 105 -8.13 -9.01 0.13
N LEU A 106 -9.05 -8.06 -0.01
CA LEU A 106 -9.21 -6.94 0.93
C LEU A 106 -9.67 -7.38 2.32
N THR A 107 -10.55 -8.38 2.40
CA THR A 107 -11.02 -8.92 3.69
C THR A 107 -10.02 -9.88 4.35
N SER A 108 -9.03 -10.38 3.61
CA SER A 108 -7.96 -11.25 4.11
C SER A 108 -6.68 -10.52 4.52
N GLY A 109 -6.70 -9.19 4.63
CA GLY A 109 -5.55 -8.40 5.07
C GLY A 109 -4.98 -7.46 4.01
N GLY A 110 -5.33 -7.62 2.74
CA GLY A 110 -4.90 -6.73 1.66
C GLY A 110 -5.43 -5.30 1.81
N PHE A 111 -4.75 -4.35 1.16
CA PHE A 111 -5.13 -2.95 1.11
C PHE A 111 -5.08 -2.45 -0.33
N LEU A 112 -6.09 -1.70 -0.75
CA LEU A 112 -6.13 -1.01 -2.04
C LEU A 112 -5.97 0.50 -1.81
N TYR A 113 -4.93 1.08 -2.40
CA TYR A 113 -4.87 2.51 -2.62
C TYR A 113 -5.26 2.81 -4.06
N ALA A 114 -6.29 3.64 -4.25
CA ALA A 114 -6.71 4.13 -5.56
C ALA A 114 -6.57 5.66 -5.60
N ASP A 115 -5.91 6.16 -6.65
CA ASP A 115 -5.75 7.59 -6.91
C ASP A 115 -6.41 7.92 -8.27
N ASP A 116 -7.44 8.77 -8.24
CA ASP A 116 -8.05 9.23 -9.49
C ASP A 116 -7.12 10.26 -10.13
N ASP A 117 -6.44 9.83 -11.17
CA ASP A 117 -5.63 10.72 -11.96
C ASP A 117 -6.56 11.69 -12.73
N TYR A 118 -7.43 11.17 -13.61
CA TYR A 118 -8.51 11.97 -14.20
C TYR A 118 -9.60 11.11 -14.82
N GLY A 119 -10.84 11.34 -14.39
CA GLY A 119 -12.04 10.73 -15.02
C GLY A 119 -12.31 9.29 -14.61
N MET A 120 -11.63 8.75 -13.60
CA MET A 120 -11.88 7.42 -13.06
C MET A 120 -13.05 7.41 -12.06
N ASP A 121 -13.34 8.52 -11.38
CA ASP A 121 -14.24 8.61 -10.21
C ASP A 121 -15.61 7.96 -10.43
N ALA A 122 -16.30 8.29 -11.51
CA ALA A 122 -17.65 7.78 -11.75
C ALA A 122 -17.68 6.25 -11.92
N SER A 123 -16.68 5.69 -12.61
CA SER A 123 -16.56 4.24 -12.78
C SER A 123 -16.07 3.59 -11.49
N PHE A 124 -15.09 4.16 -10.79
CA PHE A 124 -14.60 3.67 -9.51
C PHE A 124 -15.74 3.52 -8.50
N ARG A 125 -16.54 4.56 -8.29
CA ARG A 125 -17.68 4.50 -7.36
C ARG A 125 -18.71 3.44 -7.74
N THR A 126 -18.87 3.18 -9.03
CA THR A 126 -19.77 2.11 -9.52
C THR A 126 -19.18 0.74 -9.28
N GLU A 127 -17.90 0.55 -9.61
CA GLU A 127 -17.23 -0.74 -9.53
C GLU A 127 -16.97 -1.16 -8.08
N ILE A 128 -16.67 -0.21 -7.18
CA ILE A 128 -16.46 -0.49 -5.77
C ILE A 128 -17.71 -1.06 -5.08
N LYS A 129 -18.91 -0.70 -5.53
CA LYS A 129 -20.17 -1.27 -5.04
C LYS A 129 -20.34 -2.75 -5.40
N LYS A 130 -19.67 -3.24 -6.43
CA LYS A 130 -19.65 -4.68 -6.73
C LYS A 130 -18.80 -5.46 -5.72
N ILE A 131 -17.75 -4.82 -5.19
CA ILE A 131 -16.86 -5.39 -4.18
C ILE A 131 -17.54 -5.34 -2.80
N PHE A 132 -18.08 -4.18 -2.43
CA PHE A 132 -18.69 -3.91 -1.14
C PHE A 132 -20.09 -3.28 -1.28
N PRO A 133 -21.12 -4.07 -1.66
CA PRO A 133 -22.46 -3.55 -1.92
C PRO A 133 -23.11 -2.88 -0.71
N ASP A 134 -22.79 -3.37 0.49
CA ASP A 134 -23.37 -2.90 1.77
C ASP A 134 -22.49 -1.87 2.49
N HIS A 135 -21.41 -1.39 1.85
CA HIS A 135 -20.50 -0.41 2.44
C HIS A 135 -20.56 0.90 1.67
N GLU A 136 -20.43 1.99 2.40
CA GLU A 136 -20.33 3.32 1.83
C GLU A 136 -18.88 3.77 1.71
N LEU A 137 -18.56 4.46 0.63
CA LEU A 137 -17.31 5.19 0.45
C LEU A 137 -17.40 6.47 1.31
N LYS A 138 -16.78 6.42 2.51
CA LYS A 138 -16.85 7.49 3.52
C LYS A 138 -15.73 8.49 3.34
N GLU A 139 -16.04 9.77 3.44
CA GLU A 139 -15.02 10.81 3.49
C GLU A 139 -14.18 10.66 4.76
N ILE A 140 -12.86 10.77 4.63
CA ILE A 140 -11.91 10.55 5.73
C ILE A 140 -11.65 11.89 6.43
N PRO A 141 -11.91 11.98 7.76
CA PRO A 141 -11.63 13.20 8.50
C PRO A 141 -10.13 13.45 8.60
N PHE A 142 -9.70 14.71 8.63
CA PHE A 142 -8.28 15.11 8.68
C PHE A 142 -7.54 14.61 9.92
N SER A 143 -8.27 14.24 10.97
CA SER A 143 -7.70 13.62 12.18
C SER A 143 -7.41 12.12 12.03
N HIS A 144 -7.76 11.51 10.89
CA HIS A 144 -7.57 10.09 10.68
C HIS A 144 -6.07 9.74 10.64
N PRO A 145 -5.65 8.61 11.25
CA PRO A 145 -4.25 8.20 11.33
C PRO A 145 -3.50 8.17 9.97
N ILE A 146 -4.16 7.89 8.86
CA ILE A 146 -3.54 7.89 7.54
C ILE A 146 -2.86 9.21 7.17
N PHE A 147 -3.35 10.34 7.71
CA PHE A 147 -2.74 11.65 7.50
C PHE A 147 -1.59 11.96 8.46
N HIS A 148 -1.27 11.02 9.38
CA HIS A 148 -0.31 11.22 10.46
C HIS A 148 0.58 10.01 10.71
N SER A 149 0.58 9.00 9.82
CA SER A 149 1.27 7.73 10.03
C SER A 149 2.80 7.88 10.09
N HIS A 150 3.36 8.83 9.37
CA HIS A 150 4.79 9.15 9.36
C HIS A 150 5.01 10.67 9.29
N PHE A 151 4.39 11.35 8.34
CA PHE A 151 4.39 12.80 8.18
C PHE A 151 3.04 13.38 8.61
N SER A 152 3.00 14.69 8.98
CA SER A 152 1.77 15.33 9.46
C SER A 152 1.08 16.15 8.37
N PHE A 153 -0.16 15.76 8.05
CA PHE A 153 -1.05 16.45 7.11
C PHE A 153 -2.33 16.92 7.82
N ALA A 154 -2.21 17.99 8.60
CA ALA A 154 -3.30 18.50 9.42
C ALA A 154 -4.54 18.99 8.62
N LYS A 155 -4.41 19.15 7.30
CA LYS A 155 -5.50 19.57 6.40
C LYS A 155 -5.91 18.46 5.41
N GLY A 156 -5.53 17.20 5.67
CA GLY A 156 -5.80 16.07 4.78
C GLY A 156 -4.83 15.97 3.59
N ALA A 157 -5.21 15.23 2.57
CA ALA A 157 -4.37 15.00 1.39
C ALA A 157 -3.98 16.31 0.68
N PRO A 158 -2.72 16.42 0.20
CA PRO A 158 -2.31 17.57 -0.59
C PRO A 158 -2.98 17.55 -1.98
N LYS A 159 -3.17 18.71 -2.58
CA LYS A 159 -3.51 18.86 -3.99
C LYS A 159 -2.22 19.01 -4.77
N ILE A 160 -2.00 18.11 -5.72
CA ILE A 160 -0.81 18.10 -6.57
C ILE A 160 -1.16 18.74 -7.91
N HIS A 161 -2.15 18.17 -8.62
CA HIS A 161 -2.67 18.75 -9.85
C HIS A 161 -4.12 19.19 -9.69
N GLU A 162 -4.56 20.05 -10.61
CA GLU A 162 -5.91 20.59 -10.64
C GLU A 162 -6.60 20.17 -11.93
N HIS A 163 -7.54 19.24 -11.83
CA HIS A 163 -8.36 18.82 -12.97
C HIS A 163 -9.79 19.32 -12.86
N ASP A 164 -10.46 19.07 -11.73
CA ASP A 164 -11.86 19.42 -11.54
C ASP A 164 -12.07 20.74 -10.79
N GLY A 165 -10.97 21.39 -10.34
CA GLY A 165 -11.01 22.68 -9.65
C GLY A 165 -11.63 22.64 -8.24
N GLY A 166 -11.90 21.45 -7.71
CA GLY A 166 -12.41 21.24 -6.36
C GLY A 166 -11.31 21.12 -5.30
N PRO A 167 -11.67 21.05 -4.02
CA PRO A 167 -10.72 20.73 -2.97
C PRO A 167 -10.31 19.25 -3.03
N PRO A 168 -9.09 18.89 -2.60
CA PRO A 168 -8.66 17.51 -2.49
C PRO A 168 -9.58 16.73 -1.55
N LYS A 169 -9.99 15.53 -1.95
CA LYS A 169 -10.86 14.66 -1.18
C LYS A 169 -10.25 13.29 -1.00
N SER A 170 -10.51 12.72 0.17
CA SER A 170 -10.06 11.38 0.52
C SER A 170 -11.22 10.58 1.06
N TYR A 171 -11.36 9.36 0.58
CA TYR A 171 -12.44 8.46 0.95
C TYR A 171 -11.88 7.10 1.37
N GLY A 172 -12.66 6.35 2.14
CA GLY A 172 -12.31 4.99 2.53
C GLY A 172 -13.50 4.05 2.60
N ILE A 173 -13.23 2.79 2.34
CA ILE A 173 -14.11 1.67 2.69
C ILE A 173 -13.53 0.99 3.92
N PHE A 174 -14.40 0.75 4.90
CA PHE A 174 -14.03 0.07 6.16
C PHE A 174 -14.73 -1.28 6.24
N HIS A 175 -13.97 -2.31 6.56
CA HIS A 175 -14.47 -3.65 6.83
C HIS A 175 -13.98 -4.10 8.22
N GLU A 176 -14.89 -4.47 9.11
CA GLU A 176 -14.59 -4.88 10.50
C GLU A 176 -13.69 -3.89 11.27
N GLY A 177 -13.89 -2.60 11.04
CA GLY A 177 -13.14 -1.52 11.69
C GLY A 177 -11.81 -1.15 11.01
N ARG A 178 -11.30 -1.95 10.08
CA ARG A 178 -10.09 -1.67 9.30
C ARG A 178 -10.45 -0.97 7.98
N MET A 179 -9.75 0.08 7.63
CA MET A 179 -9.84 0.65 6.29
C MET A 179 -9.15 -0.31 5.31
N VAL A 180 -9.90 -0.79 4.33
CA VAL A 180 -9.42 -1.76 3.32
C VAL A 180 -9.19 -1.12 1.96
N ILE A 181 -9.84 0.00 1.69
CA ILE A 181 -9.65 0.83 0.49
C ILE A 181 -9.45 2.26 0.95
N PHE A 182 -8.42 2.91 0.45
CA PHE A 182 -8.23 4.34 0.50
C PHE A 182 -8.29 4.89 -0.94
N TYR A 183 -9.09 5.92 -1.14
CA TYR A 183 -9.32 6.52 -2.44
C TYR A 183 -9.15 8.04 -2.37
N THR A 184 -8.32 8.58 -3.24
CA THR A 184 -8.09 10.01 -3.38
C THR A 184 -8.69 10.52 -4.69
N PHE A 185 -9.35 11.68 -4.61
CA PHE A 185 -10.07 12.33 -5.71
C PHE A 185 -9.72 13.81 -5.76
N ASP A 186 -9.50 14.33 -6.96
CA ASP A 186 -9.09 15.71 -7.22
C ASP A 186 -7.82 16.11 -6.46
N THR A 187 -6.87 15.17 -6.35
CA THR A 187 -5.60 15.31 -5.65
C THR A 187 -4.40 15.06 -6.55
N ASN A 188 -4.44 14.00 -7.36
CA ASN A 188 -3.37 13.50 -8.23
C ASN A 188 -2.06 13.30 -7.48
N ILE A 189 -2.13 12.61 -6.32
CA ILE A 189 -0.94 12.42 -5.47
C ILE A 189 0.13 11.63 -6.22
N SER A 190 -0.27 10.63 -6.98
CA SER A 190 0.67 9.76 -7.69
C SER A 190 1.45 10.48 -8.80
N ASP A 191 0.90 11.49 -9.44
CA ASP A 191 1.61 12.30 -10.43
C ASP A 191 2.84 12.98 -9.84
N GLY A 192 2.73 13.45 -8.59
CA GLY A 192 3.87 14.05 -7.89
C GLY A 192 5.01 13.07 -7.61
N TRP A 193 4.82 11.75 -7.79
CA TRP A 193 5.89 10.74 -7.69
C TRP A 193 6.58 10.49 -9.02
N ALA A 194 6.01 10.94 -10.15
CA ALA A 194 6.61 10.79 -11.47
C ALA A 194 7.99 11.47 -11.56
N ASP A 195 8.73 11.15 -12.60
CA ASP A 195 9.99 11.85 -12.88
C ASP A 195 9.77 13.35 -13.05
N PRO A 196 10.71 14.21 -12.60
CA PRO A 196 10.51 15.67 -12.53
C PRO A 196 10.08 16.34 -13.83
N ASN A 197 10.45 15.73 -14.96
CA ASN A 197 10.17 16.25 -16.30
C ASN A 197 8.83 15.79 -16.89
N ILE A 198 8.08 14.94 -16.21
CA ILE A 198 6.80 14.42 -16.71
C ILE A 198 5.71 15.49 -16.50
N HIS A 199 5.43 15.86 -15.28
CA HIS A 199 4.40 16.84 -14.95
C HIS A 199 4.96 18.24 -14.68
N ASN A 200 6.28 18.36 -14.52
CA ASN A 200 6.99 19.60 -14.20
C ASN A 200 6.53 20.25 -12.88
N ASP A 201 6.11 19.42 -11.93
CA ASP A 201 5.70 19.89 -10.62
C ASP A 201 6.85 20.57 -9.85
N PRO A 202 6.57 21.64 -9.12
CA PRO A 202 7.55 22.23 -8.22
C PRO A 202 8.08 21.22 -7.20
N PRO A 203 9.38 21.29 -6.83
CA PRO A 203 9.97 20.34 -5.87
C PRO A 203 9.20 20.23 -4.55
N GLU A 204 8.68 21.34 -4.03
CA GLU A 204 7.90 21.39 -2.79
C GLU A 204 6.53 20.70 -2.91
N VAL A 205 5.92 20.69 -4.10
CA VAL A 205 4.67 19.99 -4.40
C VAL A 205 4.95 18.48 -4.46
N ARG A 206 5.99 18.08 -5.19
CA ARG A 206 6.44 16.68 -5.27
C ARG A 206 6.84 16.13 -3.89
N GLN A 207 7.53 16.93 -3.07
CA GLN A 207 7.88 16.53 -1.70
C GLN A 207 6.62 16.16 -0.90
N LYS A 208 5.55 16.97 -0.98
CA LYS A 208 4.29 16.65 -0.30
C LYS A 208 3.59 15.40 -0.85
N ALA A 209 3.66 15.18 -2.14
CA ALA A 209 3.14 13.96 -2.75
C ALA A 209 3.85 12.72 -2.20
N PHE A 210 5.18 12.70 -2.17
CA PHE A 210 5.97 11.60 -1.60
C PHE A 210 5.72 11.41 -0.10
N GLU A 211 5.63 12.48 0.68
CA GLU A 211 5.31 12.42 2.10
C GLU A 211 3.93 11.78 2.34
N MET A 212 2.92 12.14 1.53
CA MET A 212 1.60 11.54 1.63
C MET A 212 1.59 10.08 1.17
N GLY A 213 2.30 9.75 0.09
CA GLY A 213 2.49 8.37 -0.35
C GLY A 213 3.12 7.49 0.73
N THR A 214 4.15 8.01 1.40
CA THR A 214 4.77 7.34 2.56
C THR A 214 3.74 7.08 3.66
N ASN A 215 2.93 8.08 4.00
CA ASN A 215 1.87 7.91 5.00
C ASN A 215 0.88 6.81 4.62
N ILE A 216 0.45 6.75 3.36
CA ILE A 216 -0.48 5.73 2.87
C ILE A 216 0.12 4.33 3.02
N MET A 217 1.38 4.14 2.62
CA MET A 217 2.05 2.84 2.69
C MET A 217 2.30 2.42 4.14
N VAL A 218 2.78 3.32 4.99
CA VAL A 218 2.98 3.05 6.43
C VAL A 218 1.65 2.71 7.09
N TYR A 219 0.59 3.47 6.82
CA TYR A 219 -0.75 3.19 7.34
C TYR A 219 -1.23 1.79 6.93
N ALA A 220 -1.13 1.45 5.65
CA ALA A 220 -1.59 0.17 5.11
C ALA A 220 -0.90 -1.04 5.76
N LEU A 221 0.35 -0.88 6.19
CA LEU A 221 1.16 -1.96 6.78
C LEU A 221 1.05 -2.06 8.32
N THR A 222 0.48 -1.04 8.97
CA THR A 222 0.46 -0.97 10.45
C THR A 222 -0.96 -1.02 11.05
N ASN A 223 -2.01 -1.06 10.20
CA ASN A 223 -3.41 -1.00 10.66
C ASN A 223 -4.33 -2.09 10.06
#